data_90976c65fc0976a457a538740d5d2b45
#
_entry.id   90976c65fc0976a457a538740d5d2b45
#
_cell.length_a   1.000
_cell.length_b   1.000
_cell.length_c   1.000
_cell.angle_alpha   90.00
_cell.angle_beta   90.00
_cell.angle_gamma   90.00
#
_symmetry.space_group_name_H-M   'P 1'
#
loop_
_entity.id
_entity.type
_entity.pdbx_description
1 polymer ?
#
loop_
_entity_poly.entity_id
_entity_poly.type
_entity_poly.pdbx_seq_one_letter_code
_entity_poly.pdbx_strand_id
1 'polypeptide(L)'
;MAEDFSADGMLDMYLYENGQLIEQLEATTLEKKDADSFDEADINEFFRVMHTIKGSSGIMMFDDIMKLAHKLEDVFYFIRESKPDNVPHMELVEHIFQVSDFISAEFDKIRDGGDPDGDAKELIDELDVFLKKIKNFQVFFEKKRNLKFYVEYN
;
A
#
# COMPACT_ATOMS: atom_id res chain seq x y z
N MET A 1 -10.47 12.22 -30.97
CA MET A 1 -11.68 13.02 -30.87
C MET A 1 -11.70 13.75 -29.55
N ALA A 2 -12.21 14.99 -29.54
CA ALA A 2 -12.27 15.79 -28.31
C ALA A 2 -13.06 15.13 -27.20
N GLU A 3 -14.00 14.25 -27.55
CA GLU A 3 -14.83 13.52 -26.60
C GLU A 3 -14.01 12.52 -25.77
N ASP A 4 -12.90 11.97 -26.32
CA ASP A 4 -12.05 11.01 -25.63
C ASP A 4 -11.25 11.65 -24.48
N PHE A 5 -11.17 12.99 -24.48
CA PHE A 5 -10.51 13.75 -23.44
C PHE A 5 -11.49 14.40 -22.47
N SER A 6 -12.77 14.00 -22.55
CA SER A 6 -13.78 14.45 -21.59
C SER A 6 -13.48 13.93 -20.19
N ALA A 7 -14.06 14.57 -19.17
CA ALA A 7 -13.95 14.09 -17.78
C ALA A 7 -14.42 12.64 -17.65
N ASP A 8 -15.46 12.26 -18.41
CA ASP A 8 -16.00 10.89 -18.37
C ASP A 8 -15.00 9.89 -18.97
N GLY A 9 -14.34 10.23 -20.07
CA GLY A 9 -13.31 9.39 -20.67
C GLY A 9 -12.10 9.19 -19.76
N MET A 10 -11.66 10.26 -19.10
CA MET A 10 -10.56 10.20 -18.12
C MET A 10 -10.95 9.35 -16.92
N LEU A 11 -12.19 9.47 -16.45
CA LEU A 11 -12.68 8.71 -15.32
C LEU A 11 -12.76 7.22 -15.64
N ASP A 12 -13.26 6.87 -16.82
CA ASP A 12 -13.33 5.48 -17.25
C ASP A 12 -11.94 4.85 -17.34
N MET A 13 -10.98 5.59 -17.89
CA MET A 13 -9.58 5.14 -17.97
C MET A 13 -8.97 4.95 -16.57
N TYR A 14 -9.20 5.91 -15.68
CA TYR A 14 -8.75 5.84 -14.30
C TYR A 14 -9.28 4.57 -13.61
N LEU A 15 -10.57 4.31 -13.71
CA LEU A 15 -11.20 3.14 -13.08
C LEU A 15 -10.67 1.84 -13.67
N TYR A 16 -10.51 1.78 -14.99
CA TYR A 16 -10.02 0.59 -15.66
C TYR A 16 -8.57 0.27 -15.24
N GLU A 17 -7.68 1.25 -15.36
CA GLU A 17 -6.26 1.04 -15.08
C GLU A 17 -6.01 0.75 -13.60
N ASN A 18 -6.59 1.55 -12.71
CA ASN A 18 -6.37 1.38 -11.28
C ASN A 18 -7.11 0.17 -10.71
N GLY A 19 -8.26 -0.16 -11.30
CA GLY A 19 -8.98 -1.39 -10.94
C GLY A 19 -8.16 -2.64 -11.23
N GLN A 20 -7.45 -2.69 -12.36
CA GLN A 20 -6.56 -3.79 -12.68
C GLN A 20 -5.37 -3.89 -11.72
N LEU A 21 -4.82 -2.74 -11.32
CA LEU A 21 -3.72 -2.73 -10.35
C LEU A 21 -4.16 -3.27 -9.00
N ILE A 22 -5.36 -2.91 -8.54
CA ILE A 22 -5.91 -3.44 -7.28
C ILE A 22 -6.13 -4.95 -7.39
N GLU A 23 -6.70 -5.44 -8.49
CA GLU A 23 -6.89 -6.88 -8.70
C GLU A 23 -5.57 -7.65 -8.66
N GLN A 24 -4.53 -7.10 -9.28
CA GLN A 24 -3.20 -7.68 -9.28
C GLN A 24 -2.60 -7.73 -7.87
N LEU A 25 -2.73 -6.64 -7.12
CA LEU A 25 -2.29 -6.57 -5.72
C LEU A 25 -2.98 -7.63 -4.87
N GLU A 26 -4.31 -7.73 -4.99
CA GLU A 26 -5.11 -8.71 -4.25
C GLU A 26 -4.73 -10.14 -4.60
N ALA A 27 -4.54 -10.43 -5.88
CA ALA A 27 -4.20 -11.78 -6.35
C ALA A 27 -2.85 -12.24 -5.78
N THR A 28 -1.83 -11.39 -5.83
CA THR A 28 -0.50 -11.71 -5.29
C THR A 28 -0.54 -11.85 -3.77
N THR A 29 -1.28 -10.96 -3.11
CA THR A 29 -1.42 -11.01 -1.65
C THR A 29 -2.13 -12.29 -1.21
N LEU A 30 -3.20 -12.66 -1.90
CA LEU A 30 -3.94 -13.89 -1.61
C LEU A 30 -3.07 -15.13 -1.82
N GLU A 31 -2.32 -15.17 -2.91
CA GLU A 31 -1.42 -16.28 -3.23
C GLU A 31 -0.37 -16.49 -2.13
N LYS A 32 0.13 -15.41 -1.56
CA LYS A 32 1.25 -15.44 -0.61
C LYS A 32 0.86 -15.16 0.84
N LYS A 33 -0.42 -15.17 1.16
CA LYS A 33 -0.90 -14.83 2.52
C LYS A 33 -0.36 -15.77 3.60
N ASP A 34 -0.11 -17.04 3.26
CA ASP A 34 0.36 -18.04 4.21
C ASP A 34 1.89 -18.25 4.14
N ALA A 35 2.59 -17.48 3.32
CA ALA A 35 4.05 -17.49 3.27
C ALA A 35 4.63 -16.80 4.51
N ASP A 36 5.92 -16.97 4.75
CA ASP A 36 6.61 -16.30 5.85
C ASP A 36 6.82 -14.80 5.58
N SER A 37 6.99 -14.44 4.31
CA SER A 37 7.21 -13.06 3.89
C SER A 37 6.93 -12.91 2.39
N PHE A 38 6.76 -11.65 1.97
CA PHE A 38 6.82 -11.30 0.56
C PHE A 38 8.28 -11.20 0.12
N ASP A 39 8.57 -11.58 -1.11
CA ASP A 39 9.92 -11.42 -1.65
C ASP A 39 10.13 -9.98 -2.16
N GLU A 40 11.37 -9.70 -2.57
CA GLU A 40 11.75 -8.37 -3.04
C GLU A 40 10.95 -7.95 -4.29
N ALA A 41 10.69 -8.90 -5.20
CA ALA A 41 9.92 -8.63 -6.41
C ALA A 41 8.46 -8.26 -6.08
N ASP A 42 7.86 -8.94 -5.10
CA ASP A 42 6.50 -8.62 -4.63
C ASP A 42 6.43 -7.21 -4.06
N ILE A 43 7.36 -6.85 -3.20
CA ILE A 43 7.40 -5.53 -2.55
C ILE A 43 7.61 -4.42 -3.59
N ASN A 44 8.49 -4.64 -4.57
CA ASN A 44 8.69 -3.69 -5.66
C ASN A 44 7.41 -3.49 -6.48
N GLU A 45 6.70 -4.56 -6.76
CA GLU A 45 5.43 -4.50 -7.50
C GLU A 45 4.38 -3.74 -6.71
N PHE A 46 4.22 -4.07 -5.42
CA PHE A 46 3.25 -3.42 -4.53
C PHE A 46 3.55 -1.92 -4.39
N PHE A 47 4.82 -1.57 -4.27
CA PHE A 47 5.24 -0.17 -4.26
C PHE A 47 4.78 0.56 -5.52
N ARG A 48 5.04 -0.03 -6.70
CA ARG A 48 4.65 0.57 -7.98
C ARG A 48 3.14 0.70 -8.13
N VAL A 49 2.39 -0.30 -7.68
CA VAL A 49 0.91 -0.24 -7.69
C VAL A 49 0.44 0.96 -6.87
N MET A 50 0.90 1.09 -5.64
CA MET A 50 0.48 2.20 -4.78
C MET A 50 0.96 3.55 -5.31
N HIS A 51 2.16 3.62 -5.84
CA HIS A 51 2.69 4.84 -6.46
C HIS A 51 1.83 5.30 -7.62
N THR A 52 1.41 4.38 -8.48
CA THR A 52 0.55 4.69 -9.62
C THR A 52 -0.83 5.14 -9.18
N ILE A 53 -1.46 4.43 -8.24
CA ILE A 53 -2.79 4.78 -7.72
C ILE A 53 -2.74 6.15 -7.03
N LYS A 54 -1.71 6.41 -6.24
CA LYS A 54 -1.49 7.71 -5.59
C LYS A 54 -1.46 8.83 -6.64
N GLY A 55 -0.62 8.68 -7.67
CA GLY A 55 -0.45 9.70 -8.69
C GLY A 55 -1.72 9.98 -9.48
N SER A 56 -2.37 8.94 -9.99
CA SER A 56 -3.59 9.09 -10.78
C SER A 56 -4.77 9.59 -9.93
N SER A 57 -4.88 9.15 -8.68
CA SER A 57 -5.92 9.64 -7.75
C SER A 57 -5.72 11.11 -7.39
N GLY A 58 -4.47 11.56 -7.28
CA GLY A 58 -4.14 12.98 -7.08
C GLY A 58 -4.59 13.84 -8.25
N ILE A 59 -4.36 13.39 -9.48
CA ILE A 59 -4.81 14.08 -10.69
C ILE A 59 -6.34 14.18 -10.72
N MET A 60 -7.03 13.12 -10.33
CA MET A 60 -8.50 13.09 -10.28
C MET A 60 -9.07 13.83 -9.07
N MET A 61 -8.21 14.31 -8.16
CA MET A 61 -8.60 14.97 -6.91
C MET A 61 -9.39 14.07 -5.96
N PHE A 62 -9.12 12.78 -5.98
CA PHE A 62 -9.67 11.81 -5.03
C PHE A 62 -8.75 11.70 -3.82
N ASP A 63 -8.88 12.66 -2.91
CA ASP A 63 -7.91 12.90 -1.84
C ASP A 63 -7.75 11.71 -0.88
N ASP A 64 -8.83 11.06 -0.48
CA ASP A 64 -8.76 9.96 0.48
C ASP A 64 -8.11 8.72 -0.12
N ILE A 65 -8.42 8.40 -1.38
CA ILE A 65 -7.75 7.30 -2.09
C ILE A 65 -6.27 7.62 -2.22
N MET A 66 -5.94 8.85 -2.63
CA MET A 66 -4.55 9.30 -2.79
C MET A 66 -3.77 9.18 -1.49
N LYS A 67 -4.32 9.68 -0.38
CA LYS A 67 -3.65 9.67 0.93
C LYS A 67 -3.45 8.26 1.45
N LEU A 68 -4.45 7.39 1.27
CA LEU A 68 -4.36 6.00 1.69
C LEU A 68 -3.31 5.24 0.89
N ALA A 69 -3.33 5.40 -0.43
CA ALA A 69 -2.31 4.79 -1.30
C ALA A 69 -0.91 5.30 -0.96
N HIS A 70 -0.77 6.59 -0.66
CA HIS A 70 0.51 7.18 -0.25
C HIS A 70 1.03 6.55 1.05
N LYS A 71 0.17 6.35 2.02
CA LYS A 71 0.59 5.75 3.30
C LYS A 71 1.04 4.29 3.11
N LEU A 72 0.33 3.50 2.31
CA LEU A 72 0.76 2.13 2.03
C LEU A 72 2.02 2.10 1.17
N GLU A 73 2.18 3.05 0.25
CA GLU A 73 3.44 3.25 -0.49
C GLU A 73 4.61 3.45 0.47
N ASP A 74 4.43 4.28 1.51
CA ASP A 74 5.46 4.53 2.52
C ASP A 74 5.87 3.25 3.25
N VAL A 75 4.91 2.37 3.56
CA VAL A 75 5.19 1.08 4.18
C VAL A 75 6.05 0.22 3.25
N PHE A 76 5.67 0.10 1.99
CA PHE A 76 6.42 -0.69 1.02
C PHE A 76 7.81 -0.08 0.74
N TYR A 77 7.90 1.25 0.70
CA TYR A 77 9.17 1.94 0.55
C TYR A 77 10.13 1.58 1.68
N PHE A 78 9.66 1.64 2.92
CA PHE A 78 10.48 1.28 4.08
C PHE A 78 10.95 -0.18 3.99
N ILE A 79 10.05 -1.10 3.68
CA ILE A 79 10.39 -2.52 3.57
C ILE A 79 11.41 -2.75 2.46
N ARG A 80 11.24 -2.10 1.31
CA ARG A 80 12.15 -2.24 0.17
C ARG A 80 13.55 -1.72 0.48
N GLU A 81 13.64 -0.52 1.07
CA GLU A 81 14.91 0.15 1.29
C GLU A 81 15.66 -0.40 2.52
N SER A 82 14.95 -0.68 3.59
CA SER A 82 15.55 -1.10 4.86
C SER A 82 15.70 -2.62 4.98
N LYS A 83 14.99 -3.40 4.17
CA LYS A 83 15.02 -4.86 4.18
C LYS A 83 14.94 -5.44 5.60
N PRO A 84 13.92 -5.05 6.39
CA PRO A 84 13.83 -5.48 7.79
C PRO A 84 13.57 -6.98 7.86
N ASP A 85 14.19 -7.65 8.85
CA ASP A 85 14.07 -9.09 9.02
C ASP A 85 12.75 -9.52 9.67
N ASN A 86 12.01 -8.58 10.27
CA ASN A 86 10.88 -8.89 11.14
C ASN A 86 9.64 -8.05 10.82
N VAL A 87 9.15 -8.17 9.60
CA VAL A 87 7.84 -7.62 9.26
C VAL A 87 6.78 -8.66 9.64
N PRO A 88 5.80 -8.31 10.50
CA PRO A 88 4.70 -9.23 10.80
C PRO A 88 3.87 -9.48 9.53
N HIS A 89 4.07 -10.64 8.92
CA HIS A 89 3.51 -10.94 7.59
C HIS A 89 1.99 -10.90 7.58
N MET A 90 1.35 -11.55 8.55
CA MET A 90 -0.12 -11.60 8.61
C MET A 90 -0.74 -10.21 8.81
N GLU A 91 -0.09 -9.37 9.63
CA GLU A 91 -0.57 -8.00 9.82
C GLU A 91 -0.44 -7.19 8.52
N LEU A 92 0.68 -7.34 7.81
CA LEU A 92 0.88 -6.67 6.52
C LEU A 92 -0.18 -7.13 5.51
N VAL A 93 -0.44 -8.43 5.43
CA VAL A 93 -1.48 -9.00 4.56
C VAL A 93 -2.84 -8.39 4.87
N GLU A 94 -3.21 -8.31 6.15
CA GLU A 94 -4.47 -7.69 6.56
C GLU A 94 -4.56 -6.23 6.16
N HIS A 95 -3.48 -5.47 6.36
CA HIS A 95 -3.45 -4.05 5.94
C HIS A 95 -3.61 -3.92 4.43
N ILE A 96 -2.96 -4.76 3.65
CA ILE A 96 -3.10 -4.72 2.19
C ILE A 96 -4.55 -4.98 1.78
N PHE A 97 -5.20 -6.00 2.36
CA PHE A 97 -6.60 -6.30 2.06
C PHE A 97 -7.54 -5.17 2.49
N GLN A 98 -7.33 -4.57 3.65
CA GLN A 98 -8.14 -3.45 4.11
C GLN A 98 -8.05 -2.26 3.18
N VAL A 99 -6.84 -1.94 2.72
CA VAL A 99 -6.62 -0.85 1.76
C VAL A 99 -7.28 -1.16 0.42
N SER A 100 -7.06 -2.37 -0.10
CA SER A 100 -7.62 -2.73 -1.40
C SER A 100 -9.14 -2.80 -1.36
N ASP A 101 -9.74 -3.28 -0.28
CA ASP A 101 -11.19 -3.29 -0.09
C ASP A 101 -11.77 -1.88 -0.06
N PHE A 102 -11.12 -0.96 0.68
CA PHE A 102 -11.54 0.44 0.72
C PHE A 102 -11.50 1.06 -0.68
N ILE A 103 -10.38 0.91 -1.37
CA ILE A 103 -10.19 1.53 -2.70
C ILE A 103 -11.18 0.92 -3.70
N SER A 104 -11.38 -0.40 -3.69
CA SER A 104 -12.35 -1.07 -4.55
C SER A 104 -13.78 -0.58 -4.31
N ALA A 105 -14.16 -0.38 -3.05
CA ALA A 105 -15.48 0.15 -2.70
C ALA A 105 -15.66 1.58 -3.20
N GLU A 106 -14.61 2.40 -3.11
CA GLU A 106 -14.65 3.77 -3.66
C GLU A 106 -14.77 3.76 -5.19
N PHE A 107 -14.05 2.85 -5.86
CA PHE A 107 -14.17 2.69 -7.30
C PHE A 107 -15.58 2.27 -7.72
N ASP A 108 -16.23 1.39 -6.95
CA ASP A 108 -17.60 0.99 -7.21
C ASP A 108 -18.58 2.16 -7.10
N LYS A 109 -18.41 3.03 -6.09
CA LYS A 109 -19.22 4.25 -5.95
C LYS A 109 -19.06 5.15 -7.17
N ILE A 110 -17.81 5.38 -7.60
CA ILE A 110 -17.52 6.22 -8.77
C ILE A 110 -18.15 5.61 -10.03
N ARG A 111 -18.02 4.30 -10.19
CA ARG A 111 -18.58 3.57 -11.36
C ARG A 111 -20.09 3.70 -11.42
N ASP A 112 -20.75 3.73 -10.27
CA ASP A 112 -22.21 3.88 -10.17
C ASP A 112 -22.66 5.36 -10.25
N GLY A 113 -21.75 6.29 -10.51
CA GLY A 113 -22.03 7.71 -10.71
C GLY A 113 -21.98 8.55 -9.45
N GLY A 114 -21.54 7.98 -8.31
CA GLY A 114 -21.37 8.69 -7.07
C GLY A 114 -19.97 9.25 -6.87
N ASP A 115 -19.75 9.83 -5.71
CA ASP A 115 -18.45 10.38 -5.33
C ASP A 115 -17.72 9.42 -4.40
N PRO A 116 -16.36 9.40 -4.45
CA PRO A 116 -15.58 8.63 -3.49
C PRO A 116 -15.52 9.36 -2.15
N ASP A 117 -16.59 9.25 -1.40
CA ASP A 117 -16.85 9.99 -0.14
C ASP A 117 -16.46 9.23 1.12
N GLY A 118 -15.82 8.08 0.99
CA GLY A 118 -15.34 7.31 2.14
C GLY A 118 -14.24 8.04 2.90
N ASP A 119 -14.20 7.83 4.20
CA ASP A 119 -13.19 8.41 5.08
C ASP A 119 -12.09 7.39 5.33
N ALA A 120 -10.90 7.65 4.82
CA ALA A 120 -9.75 6.76 4.95
C ALA A 120 -8.92 7.01 6.21
N LYS A 121 -9.31 7.98 7.05
CA LYS A 121 -8.48 8.41 8.18
C LYS A 121 -8.10 7.27 9.12
N GLU A 122 -9.04 6.41 9.48
CA GLU A 122 -8.77 5.29 10.39
C GLU A 122 -7.74 4.32 9.80
N LEU A 123 -7.89 3.96 8.53
CA LEU A 123 -6.94 3.08 7.86
C LEU A 123 -5.55 3.71 7.73
N ILE A 124 -5.50 5.01 7.43
CA ILE A 124 -4.24 5.75 7.36
C ILE A 124 -3.55 5.75 8.71
N ASP A 125 -4.29 6.02 9.78
CA ASP A 125 -3.75 6.02 11.14
C ASP A 125 -3.23 4.63 11.55
N GLU A 126 -3.96 3.57 11.21
CA GLU A 126 -3.53 2.20 11.48
C GLU A 126 -2.26 1.85 10.72
N LEU A 127 -2.14 2.25 9.45
CA LEU A 127 -0.92 2.05 8.67
C LEU A 127 0.26 2.84 9.25
N ASP A 128 0.01 4.04 9.74
CA ASP A 128 1.06 4.86 10.37
C ASP A 128 1.58 4.17 11.65
N VAL A 129 0.68 3.63 12.45
CA VAL A 129 1.05 2.84 13.64
C VAL A 129 1.86 1.61 13.23
N PHE A 130 1.42 0.90 12.21
CA PHE A 130 2.14 -0.28 11.71
C PHE A 130 3.54 0.10 11.20
N LEU A 131 3.65 1.17 10.44
CA LEU A 131 4.94 1.65 9.92
C LEU A 131 5.90 1.98 11.07
N LYS A 132 5.43 2.68 12.09
CA LYS A 132 6.23 2.98 13.28
C LYS A 132 6.66 1.71 14.01
N LYS A 133 5.78 0.74 14.10
CA LYS A 133 6.06 -0.56 14.74
C LYS A 133 7.20 -1.29 14.03
N ILE A 134 7.15 -1.41 12.70
CA ILE A 134 8.21 -2.11 11.96
C ILE A 134 9.53 -1.34 11.96
N LYS A 135 9.48 -0.01 11.97
CA LYS A 135 10.68 0.82 12.14
C LYS A 135 11.32 0.61 13.53
N ASN A 136 10.49 0.54 14.57
CA ASN A 136 10.97 0.30 15.94
C ASN A 136 11.55 -1.11 16.09
N PHE A 137 10.96 -2.11 15.47
CA PHE A 137 11.53 -3.46 15.45
C PHE A 137 12.90 -3.47 14.78
N GLN A 138 13.06 -2.77 13.67
CA GLN A 138 14.34 -2.66 12.98
C GLN A 138 15.42 -2.09 13.91
N VAL A 139 15.14 -0.99 14.57
CA VAL A 139 16.07 -0.35 15.53
C VAL A 139 16.39 -1.30 16.69
N PHE A 140 15.38 -1.96 17.24
CA PHE A 140 15.56 -2.90 18.36
C PHE A 140 16.51 -4.04 17.99
N PHE A 141 16.31 -4.67 16.84
CA PHE A 141 17.14 -5.79 16.38
C PHE A 141 18.56 -5.34 16.03
N GLU A 142 18.74 -4.15 15.50
CA GLU A 142 20.07 -3.58 15.25
C GLU A 142 20.83 -3.36 16.56
N LYS A 143 20.17 -2.80 17.57
CA LYS A 143 20.78 -2.61 18.91
C LYS A 143 21.15 -3.96 19.54
N LYS A 144 20.31 -4.97 19.40
CA LYS A 144 20.61 -6.30 19.93
C LYS A 144 21.82 -6.92 19.25
N ARG A 145 21.93 -6.81 17.94
CA ARG A 145 23.10 -7.29 17.19
C ARG A 145 24.38 -6.60 17.63
N ASN A 146 24.32 -5.28 17.78
CA ASN A 146 25.47 -4.49 18.21
C ASN A 146 25.90 -4.85 19.62
N LEU A 147 24.96 -5.07 20.52
CA LEU A 147 25.27 -5.48 21.88
C LEU A 147 25.91 -6.87 21.90
N LYS A 148 25.39 -7.83 21.12
CA LYS A 148 25.96 -9.17 21.00
C LYS A 148 27.40 -9.09 20.50
N PHE A 149 27.64 -8.30 19.44
CA PHE A 149 28.98 -8.10 18.91
C PHE A 149 29.92 -7.53 19.99
N TYR A 150 29.48 -6.51 20.71
CA TYR A 150 30.27 -5.91 21.78
C TYR A 150 30.65 -6.93 22.85
N VAL A 151 29.70 -7.75 23.28
CA VAL A 151 29.94 -8.78 24.32
C VAL A 151 30.92 -9.85 23.82
N GLU A 152 30.80 -10.28 22.55
CA GLU A 152 31.66 -11.34 21.98
C GLU A 152 33.10 -10.88 21.75
N TYR A 153 33.33 -9.59 21.46
CA TYR A 153 34.65 -9.08 21.04
C TYR A 153 35.31 -8.12 22.05
N ASN A 154 34.68 -7.89 23.16
CA ASN A 154 35.25 -7.13 24.27
C ASN A 154 35.21 -7.88 25.59
#